data_f6148f1be3ca500629ad4cc63a9a6ba5
#
_entry.id   f6148f1be3ca500629ad4cc63a9a6ba5
#
_cell.length_a   1.000
_cell.length_b   1.000
_cell.length_c   1.000
_cell.angle_alpha   90.00
_cell.angle_beta   90.00
_cell.angle_gamma   90.00
#
_symmetry.space_group_name_H-M   'P 1'
#
loop_
_entity.id
_entity.type
_entity.pdbx_description
1 polymer ?
#
loop_
_entity_poly.entity_id
_entity_poly.type
_entity_poly.pdbx_seq_one_letter_code
_entity_poly.pdbx_strand_id
1 'polypeptide(L)' 'MIKITFPDGSVREYEQGVTGLQIAESISPALARNVLACGVNGETVELNRPINEDAKIELYKW' A
#
# COMPACT_ATOMS: atom_id res chain seq x y z
N MET A 1 -10.34 4.96 -10.48
CA MET A 1 -9.02 4.52 -9.96
C MET A 1 -8.56 5.49 -8.90
N ILE A 2 -7.88 4.99 -7.90
CA ILE A 2 -7.31 5.84 -6.84
C ILE A 2 -5.80 6.00 -7.07
N LYS A 3 -5.25 7.08 -6.58
CA LYS A 3 -3.82 7.36 -6.68
C LYS A 3 -3.14 7.08 -5.35
N ILE A 4 -2.13 6.24 -5.40
CA ILE A 4 -1.35 5.87 -4.21
C ILE A 4 0.04 6.48 -4.34
N THR A 5 0.40 7.31 -3.37
CA THR A 5 1.71 7.95 -3.32
C THR A 5 2.62 7.16 -2.38
N PHE A 6 3.80 6.80 -2.87
CA PHE A 6 4.79 6.05 -2.11
C PHE A 6 5.76 6.99 -1.39
N PRO A 7 6.50 6.50 -0.39
CA PRO A 7 7.43 7.34 0.38
C PRO A 7 8.55 7.97 -0.46
N ASP A 8 8.89 7.36 -1.59
CA ASP A 8 9.91 7.90 -2.50
C ASP A 8 9.37 9.03 -3.40
N GLY A 9 8.09 9.35 -3.29
CA GLY A 9 7.45 10.38 -4.10
C GLY A 9 6.78 9.87 -5.36
N SER A 10 6.93 8.60 -5.69
CA SER A 10 6.28 8.03 -6.87
C SER A 10 4.78 7.84 -6.62
N VAL A 11 4.00 7.91 -7.68
CA VAL A 11 2.55 7.75 -7.63
C VAL A 11 2.13 6.65 -8.59
N ARG A 12 1.30 5.73 -8.13
CA ARG A 12 0.72 4.69 -8.98
C ARG A 12 -0.79 4.68 -8.81
N GLU A 13 -1.48 4.30 -9.86
CA GLU A 13 -2.94 4.18 -9.82
C GLU A 13 -3.34 2.72 -9.59
N TYR A 14 -4.36 2.52 -8.76
CA TYR A 14 -4.91 1.20 -8.46
C TYR A 14 -6.43 1.28 -8.46
N GLU A 15 -7.07 0.13 -8.56
CA GLU A 15 -8.51 0.07 -8.43
C GLU A 15 -8.93 0.36 -7.00
N GLN A 16 -10.10 0.98 -6.87
CA GLN A 16 -10.70 1.22 -5.57
C GLN A 16 -10.91 -0.11 -4.85
N GLY A 17 -10.59 -0.16 -3.56
CA GLY A 17 -10.66 -1.39 -2.79
C GLY A 17 -9.36 -2.18 -2.75
N VAL A 18 -8.29 -1.67 -3.39
CA VAL A 18 -6.99 -2.33 -3.34
C VAL A 18 -6.49 -2.39 -1.89
N THR A 19 -5.80 -3.47 -1.56
CA THR A 19 -5.23 -3.66 -0.22
C THR A 19 -3.74 -3.34 -0.23
N GLY A 20 -3.18 -3.08 0.97
CA GLY A 20 -1.74 -2.87 1.10
C GLY A 20 -0.94 -4.07 0.62
N LEU A 21 -1.44 -5.28 0.86
CA LEU A 21 -0.80 -6.50 0.38
C LEU A 21 -0.76 -6.55 -1.15
N GLN A 22 -1.86 -6.21 -1.81
CA GLN A 22 -1.92 -6.18 -3.27
C GLN A 22 -0.96 -5.13 -3.84
N ILE A 23 -0.84 -3.99 -3.19
CA ILE A 23 0.11 -2.95 -3.59
C ILE A 23 1.55 -3.47 -3.45
N ALA A 24 1.87 -4.13 -2.34
CA ALA A 24 3.20 -4.71 -2.14
C ALA A 24 3.51 -5.76 -3.20
N GLU A 25 2.55 -6.62 -3.51
CA GLU A 25 2.73 -7.64 -4.54
C GLU A 25 2.97 -7.03 -5.93
N SER A 26 2.36 -5.89 -6.21
CA SER A 26 2.55 -5.22 -7.49
C SER A 26 3.96 -4.64 -7.64
N ILE A 27 4.63 -4.37 -6.52
CA ILE A 27 6.01 -3.87 -6.52
C ILE A 27 6.98 -5.03 -6.58
N SER A 28 6.84 -5.99 -5.68
CA SER A 28 7.75 -7.12 -5.59
C SER A 28 7.12 -8.25 -4.75
N PRO A 29 7.13 -9.50 -5.23
CA PRO A 29 6.69 -10.62 -4.41
C PRO A 29 7.50 -10.79 -3.13
N ALA A 30 8.80 -10.49 -3.19
CA ALA A 30 9.65 -10.57 -2.01
C ALA A 30 9.25 -9.51 -0.97
N LEU A 31 8.92 -8.32 -1.41
CA LEU A 31 8.42 -7.26 -0.52
C LEU A 31 7.12 -7.70 0.14
N ALA A 32 6.20 -8.27 -0.62
CA ALA A 32 4.92 -8.72 -0.09
C ALA A 32 5.08 -9.77 1.01
N ARG A 33 6.09 -10.62 0.92
CA ARG A 33 6.36 -11.64 1.95
C ARG A 33 6.88 -11.04 3.24
N ASN A 34 7.53 -9.89 3.17
CA ASN A 34 8.19 -9.27 4.32
C ASN A 34 7.38 -8.16 4.95
N VAL A 35 6.32 -7.72 4.29
CA VAL A 35 5.48 -6.64 4.81
C VAL A 35 4.57 -7.17 5.91
N LEU A 36 4.56 -6.49 7.06
CA LEU A 36 3.76 -6.88 8.21
C LEU A 36 2.50 -6.03 8.35
N ALA A 37 2.59 -4.76 7.95
CA ALA A 37 1.49 -3.82 8.03
C ALA A 37 1.75 -2.71 7.04
N CYS A 38 0.76 -1.86 6.82
CA CYS A 38 0.95 -0.67 6.00
C CYS A 38 0.42 0.56 6.71
N GLY A 39 0.98 1.71 6.38
CA GLY A 39 0.48 3.00 6.83
C GLY A 39 -0.29 3.66 5.70
N VAL A 40 -1.48 4.14 5.99
CA VAL A 40 -2.31 4.87 5.04
C VAL A 40 -2.58 6.24 5.64
N ASN A 41 -2.07 7.28 4.99
CA ASN A 41 -2.19 8.67 5.48
C ASN A 41 -1.72 8.82 6.94
N GLY A 42 -0.66 8.09 7.30
CA GLY A 42 -0.09 8.17 8.64
C GLY A 42 -0.72 7.22 9.67
N GLU A 43 -1.74 6.48 9.28
CA GLU A 43 -2.35 5.48 10.16
C GLU A 43 -1.87 4.08 9.81
N THR A 44 -1.46 3.31 10.81
CA THR A 44 -1.11 1.92 10.61
C THR A 44 -2.36 1.07 10.47
N VAL A 45 -2.47 0.34 9.38
CA VAL A 45 -3.62 -0.51 9.09
C VAL A 45 -3.16 -1.91 8.71
N GLU A 46 -4.09 -2.85 8.75
CA GLU A 46 -3.81 -4.23 8.33
C GLU A 46 -3.61 -4.30 6.82
N LEU A 47 -2.81 -5.27 6.39
CA LEU A 47 -2.51 -5.45 4.97
C LEU A 47 -3.72 -5.79 4.12
N ASN A 48 -4.73 -6.40 4.70
CA ASN A 48 -5.94 -6.80 3.97
C ASN A 48 -7.05 -5.74 4.02
N ARG A 49 -6.77 -4.57 4.59
CA ARG A 49 -7.76 -3.51 4.64
C ARG A 49 -7.87 -2.81 3.28
N PRO A 50 -9.07 -2.71 2.70
CA PRO A 50 -9.23 -2.06 1.40
C PRO A 50 -9.03 -0.55 1.49
N ILE A 51 -8.40 0.00 0.45
CA ILE A 51 -8.17 1.43 0.32
C ILE A 51 -9.12 1.94 -0.77
N ASN A 52 -9.97 2.90 -0.42
CA ASN A 52 -11.03 3.36 -1.31
C ASN A 52 -10.85 4.80 -1.78
N GLU A 53 -9.75 5.44 -1.42
CA GLU A 53 -9.50 6.84 -1.79
C GLU A 53 -8.00 7.05 -2.03
N ASP A 54 -7.67 8.17 -2.66
CA ASP A 54 -6.27 8.55 -2.85
C ASP A 54 -5.59 8.65 -1.49
N ALA A 55 -4.38 8.10 -1.39
CA ALA A 55 -3.69 8.02 -0.10
C ALA A 55 -2.18 7.98 -0.28
N LYS A 56 -1.48 8.36 0.77
CA LYS A 56 -0.04 8.10 0.89
C LYS A 56 0.13 6.80 1.65
N ILE A 57 0.94 5.91 1.12
CA ILE A 57 1.14 4.60 1.71
C ILE A 57 2.57 4.42 2.18
N GLU A 58 2.73 3.70 3.28
CA GLU A 58 4.01 3.21 3.74
C GLU A 58 3.87 1.71 3.99
N LEU A 59 4.89 0.95 3.66
CA LEU A 59 4.89 -0.49 3.86
C LEU A 59 5.90 -0.81 4.96
N TYR A 60 5.41 -1.36 6.06
CA TYR A 60 6.24 -1.71 7.21
C TYR A 60 6.66 -3.16 7.10
N LYS A 61 7.95 -3.41 7.09
CA LYS A 61 8.54 -4.73 6.96
C LYS A 61 9.61 -4.97 8.02
N TRP A 62 9.99 -6.22 8.18
CA TRP A 62 11.14 -6.57 9.02
C TRP A 62 12.41 -5.92 8.54
#